data_dea00167bacc8ded4bc5d93ee3689342
#
_entry.id   dea00167bacc8ded4bc5d93ee3689342
#
_cell.length_a   1.000
_cell.length_b   1.000
_cell.length_c   1.000
_cell.angle_alpha   90.00
_cell.angle_beta   90.00
_cell.angle_gamma   90.00
#
_symmetry.space_group_name_H-M   'P 1'
#
loop_
_entity.id
_entity.type
_entity.pdbx_description
1 polymer ?
#
loop_
_entity_poly.entity_id
_entity_poly.type
_entity_poly.pdbx_seq_one_letter_code
_entity_poly.pdbx_strand_id
1 'polypeptide(L)'
;MNGAPLPVHHVVLIGLMGTGKSTVGRVLAKELDRDFVDTDAAIERDAQKDIARIFDEDGEDHFRLQEIAKLTELLGEERPLVISTGGGILESEKCRTLLAGKKSEGTLVVWLQASVGVMLERTARSQNRPLLAQAKGKGAREEVLKSLVARRNPWYSEAADMEISTDTMSIQRIVRTVMSTINHSEL
;
A
#
# COMPACT_ATOMS: atom_id res chain seq x y z
N MET A 1 25.20 19.62 -9.91
CA MET A 1 25.76 18.79 -8.80
C MET A 1 24.94 17.53 -8.75
N ASN A 2 25.43 16.44 -9.35
CA ASN A 2 24.79 15.12 -9.25
C ASN A 2 25.21 14.54 -7.88
N GLY A 3 24.41 14.79 -6.85
CA GLY A 3 24.56 14.05 -5.60
C GLY A 3 24.29 12.58 -5.84
N ALA A 4 25.07 11.68 -5.22
CA ALA A 4 24.75 10.26 -5.21
C ALA A 4 23.30 10.08 -4.70
N PRO A 5 22.54 9.12 -5.25
CA PRO A 5 21.19 8.85 -4.76
C PRO A 5 21.25 8.52 -3.27
N LEU A 6 20.29 9.05 -2.51
CA LEU A 6 20.21 8.74 -1.08
C LEU A 6 19.87 7.26 -0.89
N PRO A 7 20.46 6.61 0.13
CA PRO A 7 20.11 5.23 0.45
C PRO A 7 18.61 5.13 0.76
N VAL A 8 17.99 4.04 0.31
CA VAL A 8 16.56 3.84 0.55
C VAL A 8 16.30 3.57 2.03
N HIS A 9 15.66 4.53 2.68
CA HIS A 9 15.30 4.45 4.09
C HIS A 9 13.99 3.68 4.30
N HIS A 10 12.87 4.13 3.74
CA HIS A 10 11.60 3.42 3.81
C HIS A 10 11.21 2.81 2.47
N VAL A 11 10.51 1.68 2.50
CA VAL A 11 9.81 1.13 1.33
C VAL A 11 8.31 1.16 1.59
N VAL A 12 7.56 1.88 0.76
CA VAL A 12 6.10 2.00 0.86
C VAL A 12 5.44 1.23 -0.25
N LEU A 13 4.64 0.21 0.09
CA LEU A 13 3.87 -0.58 -0.86
C LEU A 13 2.47 0.00 -1.00
N ILE A 14 2.13 0.47 -2.20
CA ILE A 14 0.82 0.99 -2.57
C ILE A 14 0.12 0.06 -3.56
N GLY A 15 -1.20 0.22 -3.73
CA GLY A 15 -2.02 -0.54 -4.68
C GLY A 15 -3.34 -0.99 -4.08
N LEU A 16 -4.24 -1.50 -4.92
CA LEU A 16 -5.56 -1.96 -4.50
C LEU A 16 -5.51 -3.20 -3.60
N MET A 17 -6.65 -3.52 -3.03
CA MET A 17 -6.85 -4.78 -2.29
C MET A 17 -6.60 -6.00 -3.20
N GLY A 18 -6.02 -7.06 -2.65
CA GLY A 18 -5.72 -8.28 -3.42
C GLY A 18 -4.47 -8.22 -4.30
N THR A 19 -3.75 -7.09 -4.35
CA THR A 19 -2.48 -6.98 -5.10
C THR A 19 -1.28 -7.62 -4.39
N GLY A 20 -1.43 -8.04 -3.13
CA GLY A 20 -0.40 -8.80 -2.41
C GLY A 20 0.54 -7.98 -1.53
N LYS A 21 0.26 -6.70 -1.28
CA LYS A 21 1.11 -5.80 -0.49
C LYS A 21 1.58 -6.38 0.84
N SER A 22 0.66 -6.82 1.69
CA SER A 22 1.01 -7.35 3.02
C SER A 22 1.81 -8.65 2.94
N THR A 23 1.59 -9.48 1.91
CA THR A 23 2.35 -10.72 1.71
C THR A 23 3.76 -10.43 1.21
N VAL A 24 3.89 -9.60 0.18
CA VAL A 24 5.19 -9.17 -0.36
C VAL A 24 5.95 -8.37 0.69
N GLY A 25 5.28 -7.46 1.40
CA GLY A 25 5.89 -6.60 2.40
C GLY A 25 6.54 -7.37 3.55
N ARG A 26 5.88 -8.41 4.07
CA ARG A 26 6.48 -9.26 5.13
C ARG A 26 7.74 -9.99 4.65
N VAL A 27 7.73 -10.52 3.42
CA VAL A 27 8.91 -11.20 2.87
C VAL A 27 10.03 -10.20 2.59
N LEU A 28 9.70 -9.05 1.99
CA LEU A 28 10.66 -7.99 1.72
C LEU A 28 11.30 -7.44 3.00
N ALA A 29 10.51 -7.20 4.04
CA ALA A 29 10.99 -6.73 5.33
C ALA A 29 12.00 -7.70 5.95
N LYS A 30 11.69 -9.01 5.89
CA LYS A 30 12.61 -10.06 6.36
C LYS A 30 13.93 -10.08 5.59
N GLU A 31 13.88 -9.96 4.26
CA GLU A 31 15.08 -9.96 3.42
C GLU A 31 15.94 -8.71 3.61
N LEU A 32 15.32 -7.57 3.98
CA LEU A 32 16.01 -6.31 4.25
C LEU A 32 16.42 -6.13 5.72
N ASP A 33 16.10 -7.08 6.59
CA ASP A 33 16.25 -6.97 8.06
C ASP A 33 15.59 -5.68 8.62
N ARG A 34 14.35 -5.43 8.17
CA ARG A 34 13.53 -4.25 8.55
C ARG A 34 12.21 -4.70 9.19
N ASP A 35 11.62 -3.83 10.00
CA ASP A 35 10.27 -4.06 10.50
C ASP A 35 9.23 -3.87 9.39
N PHE A 36 8.18 -4.70 9.45
CA PHE A 36 7.01 -4.61 8.56
C PHE A 36 5.84 -3.99 9.32
N VAL A 37 5.21 -2.97 8.71
CA VAL A 37 3.99 -2.35 9.22
C VAL A 37 2.92 -2.33 8.14
N ASP A 38 1.72 -2.83 8.48
CA ASP A 38 0.50 -2.65 7.67
C ASP A 38 -0.32 -1.54 8.32
N THR A 39 -0.59 -0.45 7.56
CA THR A 39 -1.26 0.73 8.11
C THR A 39 -2.66 0.44 8.59
N ASP A 40 -3.41 -0.40 7.86
CA ASP A 40 -4.77 -0.78 8.23
C ASP A 40 -4.76 -1.52 9.57
N ALA A 41 -3.89 -2.53 9.72
CA ALA A 41 -3.74 -3.27 10.96
C ALA A 41 -3.21 -2.41 12.14
N ALA A 42 -2.37 -1.41 11.85
CA ALA A 42 -1.90 -0.47 12.86
C ALA A 42 -3.04 0.43 13.35
N ILE A 43 -3.85 0.96 12.44
CA ILE A 43 -5.02 1.78 12.79
C ILE A 43 -6.03 0.97 13.62
N GLU A 44 -6.37 -0.27 13.21
CA GLU A 44 -7.27 -1.14 13.96
C GLU A 44 -6.79 -1.39 15.40
N ARG A 45 -5.49 -1.68 15.54
CA ARG A 45 -4.87 -1.88 16.87
C ARG A 45 -4.95 -0.64 17.74
N ASP A 46 -4.63 0.54 17.18
CA ASP A 46 -4.59 1.78 17.92
C ASP A 46 -5.99 2.27 18.29
N ALA A 47 -6.96 2.08 17.40
CA ALA A 47 -8.38 2.38 17.64
C ALA A 47 -9.08 1.32 18.51
N GLN A 48 -8.50 0.14 18.68
CA GLN A 48 -9.14 -1.02 19.30
C GLN A 48 -10.49 -1.39 18.66
N LYS A 49 -10.62 -1.12 17.36
CA LYS A 49 -11.80 -1.35 16.52
C LYS A 49 -11.33 -1.88 15.16
N ASP A 50 -12.10 -2.75 14.53
CA ASP A 50 -11.90 -3.06 13.13
C ASP A 50 -12.31 -1.87 12.24
N ILE A 51 -11.80 -1.85 11.00
CA ILE A 51 -12.06 -0.74 10.06
C ILE A 51 -13.55 -0.61 9.77
N ALA A 52 -14.28 -1.71 9.66
CA ALA A 52 -15.72 -1.68 9.40
C ALA A 52 -16.46 -0.92 10.52
N ARG A 53 -16.08 -1.18 11.76
CA ARG A 53 -16.65 -0.51 12.92
C ARG A 53 -16.24 0.97 13.01
N ILE A 54 -15.00 1.30 12.62
CA ILE A 54 -14.57 2.72 12.53
C ILE A 54 -15.44 3.46 11.50
N PHE A 55 -15.69 2.85 10.33
CA PHE A 55 -16.55 3.45 9.31
C PHE A 55 -18.00 3.63 9.79
N ASP A 56 -18.54 2.64 10.50
CA ASP A 56 -19.93 2.66 10.97
C ASP A 56 -20.15 3.64 12.14
N GLU A 57 -19.21 3.72 13.09
CA GLU A 57 -19.33 4.52 14.30
C GLU A 57 -18.76 5.94 14.15
N ASP A 58 -17.61 6.08 13.48
CA ASP A 58 -16.82 7.29 13.46
C ASP A 58 -16.83 7.98 12.07
N GLY A 59 -17.20 7.23 11.02
CA GLY A 59 -17.32 7.70 9.64
C GLY A 59 -16.03 7.61 8.81
N GLU A 60 -16.19 7.69 7.47
CA GLU A 60 -15.08 7.60 6.54
C GLU A 60 -14.06 8.72 6.73
N ASP A 61 -14.51 9.96 6.95
CA ASP A 61 -13.61 11.12 7.13
C ASP A 61 -12.68 10.92 8.33
N HIS A 62 -13.19 10.35 9.42
CA HIS A 62 -12.39 10.04 10.61
C HIS A 62 -11.32 8.99 10.29
N PHE A 63 -11.69 7.93 9.58
CA PHE A 63 -10.72 6.92 9.14
C PHE A 63 -9.63 7.54 8.25
N ARG A 64 -9.98 8.43 7.30
CA ARG A 64 -9.00 9.13 6.45
C ARG A 64 -8.02 10.00 7.27
N LEU A 65 -8.47 10.62 8.34
CA LEU A 65 -7.58 11.33 9.26
C LEU A 65 -6.61 10.39 9.97
N GLN A 66 -7.07 9.21 10.36
CA GLN A 66 -6.21 8.19 10.97
C GLN A 66 -5.18 7.64 9.97
N GLU A 67 -5.56 7.41 8.70
CA GLU A 67 -4.61 7.03 7.63
C GLU A 67 -3.50 8.07 7.46
N ILE A 68 -3.86 9.37 7.42
CA ILE A 68 -2.88 10.47 7.29
C ILE A 68 -1.95 10.49 8.50
N ALA A 69 -2.50 10.44 9.71
CA ALA A 69 -1.72 10.48 10.95
C ALA A 69 -0.75 9.29 11.04
N LYS A 70 -1.24 8.08 10.75
CA LYS A 70 -0.43 6.86 10.78
C LYS A 70 0.68 6.88 9.73
N LEU A 71 0.38 7.29 8.51
CA LEU A 71 1.40 7.39 7.46
C LEU A 71 2.47 8.44 7.82
N THR A 72 2.06 9.58 8.40
CA THR A 72 2.98 10.62 8.86
C THR A 72 3.90 10.12 9.96
N GLU A 73 3.36 9.40 10.95
CA GLU A 73 4.10 8.78 12.04
C GLU A 73 5.15 7.81 11.49
N LEU A 74 4.75 6.86 10.64
CA LEU A 74 5.63 5.83 10.09
C LEU A 74 6.75 6.39 9.19
N LEU A 75 6.45 7.41 8.40
CA LEU A 75 7.43 8.09 7.55
C LEU A 75 8.37 9.05 8.34
N GLY A 76 8.08 9.28 9.60
CA GLY A 76 8.93 10.02 10.53
C GLY A 76 9.83 9.13 11.40
N GLU A 77 9.72 7.81 11.30
CA GLU A 77 10.54 6.89 12.07
C GLU A 77 12.01 6.95 11.64
N GLU A 78 12.93 6.94 12.61
CA GLU A 78 14.37 6.93 12.34
C GLU A 78 14.87 5.59 11.81
N ARG A 79 14.19 4.49 12.18
CA ARG A 79 14.55 3.15 11.71
C ARG A 79 13.88 2.85 10.37
N PRO A 80 14.58 2.18 9.44
CA PRO A 80 14.03 1.84 8.15
C PRO A 80 12.85 0.86 8.28
N LEU A 81 11.75 1.12 7.54
CA LEU A 81 10.54 0.31 7.55
C LEU A 81 10.16 -0.19 6.16
N VAL A 82 9.44 -1.31 6.12
CA VAL A 82 8.60 -1.71 4.98
C VAL A 82 7.13 -1.49 5.37
N ILE A 83 6.47 -0.57 4.71
CA ILE A 83 5.12 -0.11 5.02
C ILE A 83 4.15 -0.61 3.93
N SER A 84 3.10 -1.35 4.31
CA SER A 84 1.98 -1.72 3.44
C SER A 84 0.83 -0.78 3.73
N THR A 85 0.33 -0.06 2.72
CA THR A 85 -0.73 0.92 2.91
C THR A 85 -2.11 0.35 2.64
N GLY A 86 -3.15 0.98 3.22
CA GLY A 86 -4.53 0.79 2.81
C GLY A 86 -4.73 1.11 1.32
N GLY A 87 -5.64 0.38 0.65
CA GLY A 87 -5.89 0.59 -0.78
C GLY A 87 -6.56 1.93 -1.13
N GLY A 88 -7.01 2.71 -0.17
CA GLY A 88 -7.59 4.03 -0.35
C GLY A 88 -6.67 5.19 0.02
N ILE A 89 -5.47 4.91 0.52
CA ILE A 89 -4.55 5.92 1.09
C ILE A 89 -4.32 7.13 0.18
N LEU A 90 -4.22 6.91 -1.13
CA LEU A 90 -3.98 7.98 -2.11
C LEU A 90 -5.24 8.74 -2.54
N GLU A 91 -6.42 8.43 -2.02
CA GLU A 91 -7.59 9.32 -2.15
C GLU A 91 -7.36 10.62 -1.39
N SER A 92 -6.58 10.57 -0.31
CA SER A 92 -6.14 11.76 0.42
C SER A 92 -5.02 12.49 -0.34
N GLU A 93 -5.28 13.75 -0.71
CA GLU A 93 -4.26 14.64 -1.28
C GLU A 93 -3.08 14.84 -0.31
N LYS A 94 -3.37 14.92 1.00
CA LYS A 94 -2.33 15.04 2.02
C LYS A 94 -1.37 13.85 2.02
N CYS A 95 -1.89 12.62 1.84
CA CYS A 95 -1.04 11.43 1.74
C CYS A 95 -0.21 11.44 0.46
N ARG A 96 -0.78 11.89 -0.68
CA ARG A 96 -0.01 12.02 -1.93
C ARG A 96 1.14 13.03 -1.79
N THR A 97 0.85 14.20 -1.24
CA THR A 97 1.85 15.26 -0.98
C THR A 97 2.93 14.78 0.00
N LEU A 98 2.55 14.08 1.06
CA LEU A 98 3.48 13.52 2.04
C LEU A 98 4.43 12.51 1.40
N LEU A 99 3.92 11.57 0.62
CA LEU A 99 4.76 10.59 -0.08
C LEU A 99 5.70 11.25 -1.08
N ALA A 100 5.20 12.21 -1.86
CA ALA A 100 6.03 12.96 -2.81
C ALA A 100 7.18 13.69 -2.13
N GLY A 101 6.93 14.33 -0.98
CA GLY A 101 7.96 14.99 -0.17
C GLY A 101 9.02 14.03 0.37
N LYS A 102 8.60 12.84 0.80
CA LYS A 102 9.48 11.84 1.42
C LYS A 102 10.37 11.08 0.44
N LYS A 103 10.11 11.14 -0.87
CA LYS A 103 11.01 10.58 -1.89
C LYS A 103 12.41 11.17 -1.83
N SER A 104 12.51 12.48 -1.64
CA SER A 104 13.80 13.16 -1.48
C SER A 104 14.52 12.83 -0.17
N GLU A 105 13.87 12.16 0.76
CA GLU A 105 14.42 11.69 2.04
C GLU A 105 14.72 10.18 2.04
N GLY A 106 14.72 9.54 0.86
CA GLY A 106 15.03 8.11 0.72
C GLY A 106 13.80 7.17 0.85
N THR A 107 12.59 7.65 0.64
CA THR A 107 11.41 6.77 0.58
C THR A 107 11.22 6.24 -0.83
N LEU A 108 11.23 4.90 -0.99
CA LEU A 108 10.90 4.20 -2.24
C LEU A 108 9.42 3.79 -2.24
N VAL A 109 8.66 4.31 -3.19
CA VAL A 109 7.23 3.98 -3.35
C VAL A 109 7.06 2.92 -4.44
N VAL A 110 6.58 1.73 -4.07
CA VAL A 110 6.38 0.60 -4.97
C VAL A 110 4.89 0.32 -5.15
N TRP A 111 4.40 0.47 -6.38
CA TRP A 111 3.03 0.11 -6.72
C TRP A 111 2.93 -1.34 -7.16
N LEU A 112 2.22 -2.14 -6.37
CA LEU A 112 1.86 -3.50 -6.74
C LEU A 112 0.52 -3.50 -7.46
N GLN A 113 0.52 -4.00 -8.70
CA GLN A 113 -0.65 -4.11 -9.56
C GLN A 113 -1.13 -5.56 -9.67
N ALA A 114 -2.42 -5.73 -9.90
CA ALA A 114 -3.00 -7.01 -10.30
C ALA A 114 -4.22 -6.76 -11.21
N SER A 115 -4.51 -7.70 -12.08
CA SER A 115 -5.75 -7.68 -12.88
C SER A 115 -6.98 -7.85 -11.98
N VAL A 116 -8.11 -7.34 -12.43
CA VAL A 116 -9.38 -7.46 -11.69
C VAL A 116 -9.72 -8.92 -11.39
N GLY A 117 -9.45 -9.84 -12.33
CA GLY A 117 -9.68 -11.27 -12.13
C GLY A 117 -8.87 -11.85 -10.97
N VAL A 118 -7.57 -11.52 -10.92
CA VAL A 118 -6.67 -11.95 -9.83
C VAL A 118 -7.07 -11.32 -8.50
N MET A 119 -7.45 -10.04 -8.50
CA MET A 119 -7.94 -9.38 -7.28
C MET A 119 -9.23 -10.03 -6.76
N LEU A 120 -10.18 -10.38 -7.64
CA LEU A 120 -11.39 -11.10 -7.27
C LEU A 120 -11.11 -12.45 -6.63
N GLU A 121 -10.24 -13.24 -7.26
CA GLU A 121 -9.84 -14.55 -6.76
C GLU A 121 -9.21 -14.45 -5.36
N ARG A 122 -8.20 -13.56 -5.21
CA ARG A 122 -7.48 -13.39 -3.95
C ARG A 122 -8.33 -12.80 -2.83
N THR A 123 -9.38 -12.03 -3.16
CA THR A 123 -10.29 -11.43 -2.18
C THR A 123 -11.57 -12.22 -1.97
N ALA A 124 -11.79 -13.33 -2.70
CA ALA A 124 -13.04 -14.10 -2.66
C ALA A 124 -13.44 -14.55 -1.24
N ARG A 125 -12.46 -14.92 -0.42
CA ARG A 125 -12.67 -15.41 0.96
C ARG A 125 -12.55 -14.31 2.04
N SER A 126 -12.24 -13.08 1.67
CA SER A 126 -12.07 -12.00 2.64
C SER A 126 -13.42 -11.36 2.96
N GLN A 127 -13.83 -11.43 4.22
CA GLN A 127 -15.05 -10.77 4.73
C GLN A 127 -14.78 -9.35 5.28
N ASN A 128 -13.52 -9.03 5.60
CA ASN A 128 -13.12 -7.76 6.24
C ASN A 128 -12.80 -6.66 5.21
N ARG A 129 -13.65 -6.49 4.19
CA ARG A 129 -13.48 -5.45 3.18
C ARG A 129 -14.79 -4.72 2.93
N PRO A 130 -15.05 -3.59 3.63
CA PRO A 130 -16.34 -2.90 3.60
C PRO A 130 -16.84 -2.61 2.17
N LEU A 131 -15.95 -2.13 1.28
CA LEU A 131 -16.30 -1.80 -0.11
C LEU A 131 -16.74 -3.02 -0.93
N LEU A 132 -16.19 -4.21 -0.69
CA LEU A 132 -16.60 -5.45 -1.38
C LEU A 132 -17.72 -6.19 -0.65
N ALA A 133 -17.88 -6.00 0.65
CA ALA A 133 -18.96 -6.61 1.43
C ALA A 133 -20.34 -6.03 1.06
N GLN A 134 -20.39 -4.75 0.68
CA GLN A 134 -21.62 -4.08 0.25
C GLN A 134 -22.06 -4.47 -1.18
N ALA A 135 -21.17 -5.04 -1.99
CA ALA A 135 -21.46 -5.43 -3.37
C ALA A 135 -22.32 -6.71 -3.41
N LYS A 136 -23.65 -6.55 -3.61
CA LYS A 136 -24.62 -7.63 -3.69
C LYS A 136 -24.95 -7.95 -5.15
N GLY A 137 -24.96 -9.25 -5.50
CA GLY A 137 -25.34 -9.75 -6.83
C GLY A 137 -24.17 -10.27 -7.66
N LYS A 138 -24.52 -11.00 -8.72
CA LYS A 138 -23.55 -11.61 -9.65
C LYS A 138 -22.79 -10.52 -10.39
N GLY A 139 -21.45 -10.51 -10.28
CA GLY A 139 -20.59 -9.53 -10.94
C GLY A 139 -20.43 -8.18 -10.20
N ALA A 140 -21.23 -7.89 -9.16
CA ALA A 140 -21.15 -6.61 -8.45
C ALA A 140 -19.77 -6.31 -7.87
N ARG A 141 -19.06 -7.32 -7.34
CA ARG A 141 -17.69 -7.15 -6.83
C ARG A 141 -16.69 -6.81 -7.94
N GLU A 142 -16.89 -7.36 -9.14
CA GLU A 142 -16.07 -7.07 -10.31
C GLU A 142 -16.23 -5.62 -10.74
N GLU A 143 -17.45 -5.12 -10.82
CA GLU A 143 -17.74 -3.73 -11.17
C GLU A 143 -17.18 -2.74 -10.14
N VAL A 144 -17.27 -3.06 -8.85
CA VAL A 144 -16.63 -2.26 -7.79
C VAL A 144 -15.11 -2.20 -8.01
N LEU A 145 -14.46 -3.33 -8.27
CA LEU A 145 -13.01 -3.35 -8.50
C LEU A 145 -12.62 -2.60 -9.77
N LYS A 146 -13.37 -2.74 -10.87
CA LYS A 146 -13.15 -1.96 -12.11
C LYS A 146 -13.25 -0.46 -11.85
N SER A 147 -14.26 -0.03 -11.11
CA SER A 147 -14.43 1.37 -10.73
C SER A 147 -13.27 1.88 -9.87
N LEU A 148 -12.82 1.10 -8.90
CA LEU A 148 -11.68 1.45 -8.06
C LEU A 148 -10.37 1.52 -8.85
N VAL A 149 -10.15 0.59 -9.80
CA VAL A 149 -9.01 0.61 -10.72
C VAL A 149 -9.01 1.90 -11.53
N ALA A 150 -10.13 2.21 -12.21
CA ALA A 150 -10.23 3.41 -13.04
C ALA A 150 -9.98 4.71 -12.25
N ARG A 151 -10.48 4.77 -11.01
CA ARG A 151 -10.38 5.96 -10.15
C ARG A 151 -8.99 6.13 -9.52
N ARG A 152 -8.37 5.03 -9.06
CA ARG A 152 -7.16 5.09 -8.21
C ARG A 152 -5.85 4.90 -8.95
N ASN A 153 -5.84 4.19 -10.09
CA ASN A 153 -4.62 3.93 -10.84
C ASN A 153 -3.85 5.20 -11.24
N PRO A 154 -4.50 6.31 -11.66
CA PRO A 154 -3.78 7.55 -11.94
C PRO A 154 -2.95 8.05 -10.74
N TRP A 155 -3.52 7.98 -9.53
CA TRP A 155 -2.81 8.40 -8.30
C TRP A 155 -1.67 7.43 -7.93
N TYR A 156 -1.87 6.13 -8.16
CA TYR A 156 -0.80 5.16 -7.92
C TYR A 156 0.37 5.36 -8.88
N SER A 157 0.08 5.56 -10.19
CA SER A 157 1.13 5.80 -11.20
C SER A 157 1.90 7.08 -10.95
N GLU A 158 1.23 8.16 -10.52
CA GLU A 158 1.88 9.42 -10.15
C GLU A 158 2.77 9.28 -8.90
N ALA A 159 2.32 8.52 -7.90
CA ALA A 159 3.03 8.38 -6.65
C ALA A 159 4.20 7.38 -6.73
N ALA A 160 4.15 6.39 -7.61
CA ALA A 160 5.10 5.29 -7.66
C ALA A 160 6.47 5.70 -8.23
N ASP A 161 7.54 5.15 -7.65
CA ASP A 161 8.89 5.13 -8.23
C ASP A 161 9.10 3.84 -9.03
N MET A 162 8.33 2.78 -8.71
CA MET A 162 8.39 1.48 -9.35
C MET A 162 7.00 0.86 -9.43
N GLU A 163 6.69 0.25 -10.59
CA GLU A 163 5.44 -0.48 -10.82
C GLU A 163 5.73 -1.97 -11.04
N ILE A 164 5.03 -2.85 -10.35
CA ILE A 164 5.21 -4.30 -10.47
C ILE A 164 3.86 -5.00 -10.59
N SER A 165 3.65 -5.73 -11.70
CA SER A 165 2.51 -6.64 -11.84
C SER A 165 2.73 -7.91 -11.01
N THR A 166 1.73 -8.27 -10.23
CA THR A 166 1.76 -9.46 -9.37
C THR A 166 0.96 -10.63 -9.94
N ASP A 167 0.43 -10.52 -11.15
CA ASP A 167 -0.44 -11.54 -11.75
C ASP A 167 0.28 -12.89 -11.95
N THR A 168 1.48 -12.83 -12.49
CA THR A 168 2.26 -14.01 -12.87
C THR A 168 3.60 -14.14 -12.15
N MET A 169 3.99 -13.14 -11.38
CA MET A 169 5.27 -13.16 -10.68
C MET A 169 5.15 -13.85 -9.31
N SER A 170 6.12 -14.70 -8.99
CA SER A 170 6.24 -15.24 -7.62
C SER A 170 6.65 -14.12 -6.64
N ILE A 171 6.28 -14.28 -5.37
CA ILE A 171 6.64 -13.33 -4.31
C ILE A 171 8.16 -13.12 -4.26
N GLN A 172 8.95 -14.19 -4.36
CA GLN A 172 10.41 -14.13 -4.34
C GLN A 172 10.98 -13.33 -5.53
N ARG A 173 10.34 -13.40 -6.70
CA ARG A 173 10.75 -12.62 -7.86
C ARG A 173 10.44 -11.13 -7.65
N ILE A 174 9.26 -10.80 -7.14
CA ILE A 174 8.88 -9.42 -6.79
C ILE A 174 9.86 -8.83 -5.79
N VAL A 175 10.13 -9.55 -4.70
CA VAL A 175 11.07 -9.12 -3.66
C VAL A 175 12.47 -8.87 -4.23
N ARG A 176 13.01 -9.80 -5.04
CA ARG A 176 14.31 -9.61 -5.70
C ARG A 176 14.34 -8.39 -6.61
N THR A 177 13.25 -8.12 -7.33
CA THR A 177 13.17 -6.93 -8.19
C THR A 177 13.25 -5.65 -7.36
N VAL A 178 12.53 -5.55 -6.24
CA VAL A 178 12.59 -4.39 -5.34
C VAL A 178 13.99 -4.24 -4.72
N MET A 179 14.57 -5.33 -4.22
CA MET A 179 15.92 -5.32 -3.65
C MET A 179 16.99 -4.88 -4.65
N SER A 180 16.88 -5.31 -5.92
CA SER A 180 17.79 -4.87 -6.97
C SER A 180 17.75 -3.35 -7.17
N THR A 181 16.58 -2.73 -7.09
CA THR A 181 16.44 -1.28 -7.19
C THR A 181 17.06 -0.58 -5.98
N ILE A 182 16.85 -1.10 -4.77
CA ILE A 182 17.45 -0.56 -3.55
C ILE A 182 18.98 -0.58 -3.64
N ASN A 183 19.56 -1.71 -4.00
CA ASN A 183 21.01 -1.89 -4.08
C ASN A 183 21.66 -1.00 -5.17
N HIS A 184 20.94 -0.68 -6.26
CA HIS A 184 21.46 0.24 -7.28
C HIS A 184 21.39 1.71 -6.86
N SER A 185 20.60 2.03 -5.85
CA SER A 185 20.52 3.36 -5.26
C SER A 185 21.62 3.61 -4.21
N GLU A 186 22.34 2.56 -3.80
CA GLU A 186 23.43 2.62 -2.80
C GLU A 186 24.84 2.66 -3.44
N LEU A 187 24.92 2.57 -4.78
CA LEU A 187 26.16 2.64 -5.57
C LEU A 187 26.29 4.00 -6.24
#